data_c0ad201cdb6429255633659a04f08a7a
#
_entry.id   c0ad201cdb6429255633659a04f08a7a
#
_cell.length_a   1.000
_cell.length_b   1.000
_cell.length_c   1.000
_cell.angle_alpha   90.00
_cell.angle_beta   90.00
_cell.angle_gamma   90.00
#
_symmetry.space_group_name_H-M   'P 1'
#
loop_
_entity.id
_entity.type
_entity.pdbx_description
1 polymer ?
#
loop_
_entity_poly.entity_id
_entity_poly.type
_entity_poly.pdbx_seq_one_letter_code
_entity_poly.pdbx_strand_id
1 'polypeptide(L)'
;ARGPFFGAAVAAIPPTGQALVAEVTPDEGSRVRGTSAFSGAINLSVMVGSLVSSALGAWWIFGPVHATPIFVLIALAIALIWLPRDGGTTHPRRPLPRLTREAVEPEEATPASSIEGTTDSASVEPTDGELPPRVSWTDRRIAPWIASIFGIYFANGVVQITMGFVVQDRGGLEPAPAVSITALMLLANAAGAMLMQLIVVPRLGWGPRRLLRAGMTLALIALTCLTLAPSLWAVAASTFAMGIASGMASPGYSAGASLAVTEREQGGIAGVINATGAITW
;
A
#
# COMPACT_ATOMS: atom_id res chain seq x y z
N ALA A 1 0.74 24.87 16.07
CA ALA A 1 0.69 23.62 16.87
C ALA A 1 -0.34 22.56 16.40
N ARG A 2 -0.88 22.65 15.16
CA ARG A 2 -1.91 21.70 14.65
C ARG A 2 -1.32 20.51 13.87
N GLY A 3 -0.07 20.58 13.42
CA GLY A 3 0.58 19.62 12.55
C GLY A 3 0.79 18.21 13.11
N PRO A 4 1.34 18.02 14.32
CA PRO A 4 1.74 16.71 14.80
C PRO A 4 0.55 15.77 15.06
N PHE A 5 -0.56 16.27 15.60
CA PHE A 5 -1.77 15.45 15.83
C PHE A 5 -2.45 15.03 14.53
N PHE A 6 -2.54 15.94 13.55
CA PHE A 6 -3.08 15.62 12.24
C PHE A 6 -2.19 14.61 11.50
N GLY A 7 -0.86 14.81 11.54
CA GLY A 7 0.10 13.88 10.95
C GLY A 7 0.02 12.48 11.57
N ALA A 8 -0.09 12.38 12.89
CA ALA A 8 -0.23 11.11 13.58
C ALA A 8 -1.54 10.39 13.22
N ALA A 9 -2.66 11.11 13.15
CA ALA A 9 -3.94 10.53 12.75
C ALA A 9 -3.92 10.02 11.31
N VAL A 10 -3.38 10.81 10.37
CA VAL A 10 -3.25 10.41 8.96
C VAL A 10 -2.29 9.24 8.79
N ALA A 11 -1.20 9.19 9.56
CA ALA A 11 -0.23 8.11 9.49
C ALA A 11 -0.77 6.76 10.00
N ALA A 12 -1.77 6.76 10.88
CA ALA A 12 -2.36 5.54 11.42
C ALA A 12 -3.34 4.84 10.45
N ILE A 13 -4.07 5.60 9.61
CA ILE A 13 -5.16 5.07 8.77
C ILE A 13 -4.65 4.06 7.71
N PRO A 14 -3.62 4.36 6.88
CA PRO A 14 -3.20 3.44 5.84
C PRO A 14 -2.66 2.10 6.37
N PRO A 15 -1.81 2.05 7.42
CA PRO A 15 -1.33 0.79 7.96
C PRO A 15 -2.45 -0.08 8.52
N THR A 16 -3.39 0.54 9.25
CA THR A 16 -4.54 -0.17 9.82
C THR A 16 -5.44 -0.76 8.74
N GLY A 17 -5.75 0.01 7.70
CA GLY A 17 -6.54 -0.47 6.56
C GLY A 17 -5.84 -1.58 5.78
N GLN A 18 -4.53 -1.48 5.58
CA GLN A 18 -3.74 -2.53 4.93
C GLN A 18 -3.69 -3.82 5.76
N ALA A 19 -3.53 -3.71 7.08
CA ALA A 19 -3.56 -4.85 7.98
C ALA A 19 -4.92 -5.56 7.95
N LEU A 20 -6.02 -4.80 7.99
CA LEU A 20 -7.38 -5.34 7.88
C LEU A 20 -7.59 -6.06 6.55
N VAL A 21 -7.14 -5.48 5.43
CA VAL A 21 -7.21 -6.14 4.12
C VAL A 21 -6.43 -7.46 4.14
N ALA A 22 -5.26 -7.49 4.76
CA ALA A 22 -4.46 -8.68 4.87
C ALA A 22 -5.14 -9.78 5.70
N GLU A 23 -5.85 -9.42 6.75
CA GLU A 23 -6.58 -10.35 7.62
C GLU A 23 -7.77 -11.01 6.91
N VAL A 24 -8.52 -10.25 6.12
CA VAL A 24 -9.72 -10.76 5.43
C VAL A 24 -9.44 -11.41 4.07
N THR A 25 -8.19 -11.40 3.59
CA THR A 25 -7.79 -11.93 2.28
C THR A 25 -6.72 -13.03 2.43
N PRO A 26 -7.10 -14.30 2.60
CA PRO A 26 -6.15 -15.36 2.92
C PRO A 26 -5.29 -15.82 1.74
N ASP A 27 -5.80 -15.77 0.51
CA ASP A 27 -5.10 -16.23 -0.69
C ASP A 27 -4.45 -15.08 -1.48
N GLU A 28 -3.45 -15.42 -2.31
CA GLU A 28 -2.69 -14.46 -3.11
C GLU A 28 -3.59 -13.61 -4.03
N GLY A 29 -4.54 -14.23 -4.70
CA GLY A 29 -5.41 -13.55 -5.65
C GLY A 29 -6.40 -12.60 -4.97
N SER A 30 -7.00 -12.97 -3.84
CA SER A 30 -7.88 -12.10 -3.05
C SER A 30 -7.08 -10.97 -2.41
N ARG A 31 -5.84 -11.23 -1.97
CA ARG A 31 -4.96 -10.21 -1.39
C ARG A 31 -4.56 -9.15 -2.40
N VAL A 32 -4.19 -9.53 -3.62
CA VAL A 32 -3.91 -8.58 -4.71
C VAL A 32 -5.14 -7.73 -5.02
N ARG A 33 -6.32 -8.33 -5.11
CA ARG A 33 -7.57 -7.59 -5.35
C ARG A 33 -7.92 -6.65 -4.19
N GLY A 34 -7.82 -7.13 -2.97
CA GLY A 34 -8.08 -6.34 -1.76
C GLY A 34 -7.14 -5.13 -1.63
N THR A 35 -5.82 -5.35 -1.78
CA THR A 35 -4.84 -4.26 -1.74
C THR A 35 -4.99 -3.30 -2.91
N SER A 36 -5.36 -3.80 -4.10
CA SER A 36 -5.65 -2.97 -5.27
C SER A 36 -6.87 -2.08 -5.05
N ALA A 37 -7.96 -2.63 -4.54
CA ALA A 37 -9.16 -1.88 -4.21
C ALA A 37 -8.90 -0.81 -3.14
N PHE A 38 -8.16 -1.17 -2.09
CA PHE A 38 -7.78 -0.25 -1.02
C PHE A 38 -6.92 0.91 -1.54
N SER A 39 -5.87 0.61 -2.31
CA SER A 39 -5.01 1.64 -2.93
C SER A 39 -5.78 2.50 -3.93
N GLY A 40 -6.68 1.89 -4.71
CA GLY A 40 -7.55 2.60 -5.63
C GLY A 40 -8.52 3.56 -4.92
N ALA A 41 -9.08 3.14 -3.78
CA ALA A 41 -9.94 3.99 -2.96
C ALA A 41 -9.17 5.19 -2.38
N ILE A 42 -7.92 4.99 -1.94
CA ILE A 42 -7.05 6.09 -1.49
C ILE A 42 -6.81 7.09 -2.63
N ASN A 43 -6.42 6.61 -3.82
CA ASN A 43 -6.17 7.48 -4.96
C ASN A 43 -7.43 8.22 -5.42
N LEU A 44 -8.58 7.55 -5.41
CA LEU A 44 -9.88 8.16 -5.71
C LEU A 44 -10.21 9.25 -4.68
N SER A 45 -9.99 8.99 -3.40
CA SER A 45 -10.27 9.99 -2.34
C SER A 45 -9.37 11.23 -2.47
N VAL A 46 -8.10 11.06 -2.82
CA VAL A 46 -7.19 12.18 -3.10
C VAL A 46 -7.68 13.00 -4.31
N MET A 47 -8.09 12.34 -5.38
CA MET A 47 -8.59 13.01 -6.58
C MET A 47 -9.89 13.78 -6.29
N VAL A 48 -10.87 13.14 -5.67
CA VAL A 48 -12.14 13.78 -5.29
C VAL A 48 -11.89 14.91 -4.30
N GLY A 49 -11.05 14.69 -3.30
CA GLY A 49 -10.67 15.70 -2.32
C GLY A 49 -10.03 16.94 -2.96
N SER A 50 -9.16 16.74 -3.94
CA SER A 50 -8.53 17.83 -4.68
C SER A 50 -9.54 18.62 -5.51
N LEU A 51 -10.48 17.96 -6.18
CA LEU A 51 -11.54 18.64 -6.94
C LEU A 51 -12.48 19.44 -6.03
N VAL A 52 -12.92 18.84 -4.92
CA VAL A 52 -13.78 19.50 -3.92
C VAL A 52 -13.04 20.68 -3.29
N SER A 53 -11.77 20.50 -2.93
CA SER A 53 -10.94 21.56 -2.38
C SER A 53 -10.77 22.73 -3.36
N SER A 54 -10.56 22.43 -4.64
CA SER A 54 -10.46 23.46 -5.69
C SER A 54 -11.77 24.23 -5.87
N ALA A 55 -12.90 23.54 -5.90
CA ALA A 55 -14.20 24.16 -6.02
C ALA A 55 -14.55 25.04 -4.81
N LEU A 56 -14.32 24.55 -3.60
CA LEU A 56 -14.55 25.32 -2.36
C LEU A 56 -13.58 26.51 -2.24
N GLY A 57 -12.31 26.32 -2.64
CA GLY A 57 -11.30 27.37 -2.62
C GLY A 57 -11.60 28.51 -3.61
N ALA A 58 -12.24 28.20 -4.73
CA ALA A 58 -12.69 29.21 -5.70
C ALA A 58 -13.81 30.12 -5.13
N TRP A 59 -14.64 29.60 -4.24
CA TRP A 59 -15.68 30.39 -3.57
C TRP A 59 -15.15 31.14 -2.36
N TRP A 60 -14.34 30.47 -1.55
CA TRP A 60 -13.78 31.02 -0.33
C TRP A 60 -12.45 30.33 0.00
N ILE A 61 -11.39 31.08 0.05
CA ILE A 61 -10.01 30.56 0.21
C ILE A 61 -9.83 29.65 1.45
N PHE A 62 -10.60 29.88 2.51
CA PHE A 62 -10.61 29.05 3.72
C PHE A 62 -11.67 27.94 3.68
N GLY A 63 -12.49 27.88 2.61
CA GLY A 63 -13.57 26.90 2.45
C GLY A 63 -13.13 25.45 2.66
N PRO A 64 -12.04 24.98 2.03
CA PRO A 64 -11.53 23.62 2.21
C PRO A 64 -11.18 23.30 3.67
N VAL A 65 -10.57 24.24 4.39
CA VAL A 65 -10.17 24.06 5.79
C VAL A 65 -11.38 23.89 6.70
N HIS A 66 -12.44 24.66 6.47
CA HIS A 66 -13.68 24.58 7.27
C HIS A 66 -14.53 23.37 6.90
N ALA A 67 -14.47 22.89 5.66
CA ALA A 67 -15.15 21.69 5.23
C ALA A 67 -14.51 20.39 5.75
N THR A 68 -13.20 20.40 6.01
CA THR A 68 -12.46 19.21 6.47
C THR A 68 -13.07 18.54 7.70
N PRO A 69 -13.42 19.24 8.81
CA PRO A 69 -14.06 18.62 9.96
C PRO A 69 -15.38 17.92 9.63
N ILE A 70 -16.16 18.48 8.70
CA ILE A 70 -17.44 17.91 8.27
C ILE A 70 -17.22 16.57 7.57
N PHE A 71 -16.26 16.50 6.64
CA PHE A 71 -15.92 15.25 5.96
C PHE A 71 -15.37 14.20 6.93
N VAL A 72 -14.56 14.61 7.91
CA VAL A 72 -14.04 13.69 8.94
C VAL A 72 -15.19 13.17 9.81
N LEU A 73 -16.15 14.00 10.21
CA LEU A 73 -17.33 13.55 10.96
C LEU A 73 -18.21 12.59 10.16
N ILE A 74 -18.41 12.84 8.87
CA ILE A 74 -19.13 11.92 7.98
C ILE A 74 -18.39 10.58 7.89
N ALA A 75 -17.08 10.61 7.68
CA ALA A 75 -16.26 9.39 7.61
C ALA A 75 -16.30 8.62 8.93
N LEU A 76 -16.23 9.32 10.08
CA LEU A 76 -16.36 8.72 11.39
C LEU A 76 -17.75 8.08 11.60
N ALA A 77 -18.82 8.77 11.21
CA ALA A 77 -20.18 8.23 11.30
C ALA A 77 -20.34 6.96 10.45
N ILE A 78 -19.81 6.97 9.21
CA ILE A 78 -19.81 5.80 8.35
C ILE A 78 -19.01 4.66 9.00
N ALA A 79 -17.84 4.94 9.54
CA ALA A 79 -17.03 3.93 10.22
C ALA A 79 -17.75 3.32 11.42
N LEU A 80 -18.40 4.15 12.26
CA LEU A 80 -19.15 3.68 13.42
C LEU A 80 -20.39 2.83 13.09
N ILE A 81 -20.99 3.07 11.91
CA ILE A 81 -22.19 2.35 11.47
C ILE A 81 -21.81 1.04 10.78
N TRP A 82 -20.78 1.07 9.92
CA TRP A 82 -20.46 -0.02 9.00
C TRP A 82 -19.29 -0.91 9.44
N LEU A 83 -18.36 -0.40 10.27
CA LEU A 83 -17.34 -1.28 10.83
C LEU A 83 -17.97 -2.18 11.90
N PRO A 84 -17.72 -3.49 11.83
CA PRO A 84 -18.11 -4.39 12.91
C PRO A 84 -17.51 -3.87 14.21
N ARG A 85 -18.34 -3.75 15.25
CA ARG A 85 -17.82 -3.49 16.59
C ARG A 85 -16.97 -4.70 16.97
N ASP A 86 -15.72 -4.47 17.29
CA ASP A 86 -14.84 -5.46 17.92
C ASP A 86 -15.40 -5.74 19.32
N GLY A 87 -16.51 -6.46 19.36
CA GLY A 87 -16.96 -7.07 20.60
C GLY A 87 -16.03 -8.24 20.84
N GLY A 88 -14.92 -8.05 21.54
CA GLY A 88 -14.04 -9.05 22.16
C GLY A 88 -14.15 -10.54 21.78
N THR A 89 -14.73 -10.83 20.67
CA THR A 89 -14.81 -12.15 20.10
C THR A 89 -13.51 -12.38 19.36
N THR A 90 -12.58 -13.00 20.08
CA THR A 90 -11.66 -13.92 19.44
C THR A 90 -12.34 -14.46 18.20
N HIS A 91 -11.85 -14.09 16.99
CA HIS A 91 -12.18 -14.81 15.78
C HIS A 91 -12.18 -16.30 16.13
N PRO A 92 -13.23 -17.08 15.80
CA PRO A 92 -13.16 -18.50 16.01
C PRO A 92 -11.90 -18.94 15.28
N ARG A 93 -10.85 -19.25 16.06
CA ARG A 93 -9.61 -19.81 15.52
C ARG A 93 -10.05 -20.91 14.60
N ARG A 94 -9.89 -20.72 13.29
CA ARG A 94 -10.16 -21.76 12.31
C ARG A 94 -9.43 -22.99 12.85
N PRO A 95 -10.09 -24.08 13.19
CA PRO A 95 -9.40 -25.24 13.73
C PRO A 95 -8.31 -25.57 12.74
N LEU A 96 -7.06 -25.52 13.18
CA LEU A 96 -5.96 -26.04 12.38
C LEU A 96 -6.40 -27.42 11.93
N PRO A 97 -6.27 -27.78 10.64
CA PRO A 97 -6.51 -29.14 10.21
C PRO A 97 -5.75 -30.02 11.20
N ARG A 98 -6.48 -30.80 11.98
CA ARG A 98 -5.85 -31.82 12.79
C ARG A 98 -5.05 -32.64 11.79
N LEU A 99 -3.73 -32.47 11.81
CA LEU A 99 -2.84 -33.48 11.26
C LEU A 99 -3.28 -34.74 11.98
N THR A 100 -4.07 -35.54 11.29
CA THR A 100 -4.40 -36.87 11.73
C THR A 100 -3.05 -37.53 11.87
N ARG A 101 -2.64 -37.70 13.13
CA ARG A 101 -1.47 -38.48 13.48
C ARG A 101 -1.91 -39.88 13.09
N GLU A 102 -1.64 -40.24 11.84
CA GLU A 102 -1.79 -41.57 11.36
C GLU A 102 -0.97 -42.43 12.30
N ALA A 103 -1.66 -43.33 12.96
CA ALA A 103 -1.07 -44.22 13.96
C ALA A 103 0.06 -44.98 13.27
N VAL A 104 1.31 -44.58 13.55
CA VAL A 104 2.44 -45.46 13.36
C VAL A 104 2.30 -46.54 14.40
N GLU A 105 1.95 -47.74 13.94
CA GLU A 105 1.98 -48.94 14.77
C GLU A 105 3.33 -49.07 15.47
N PRO A 106 3.35 -49.54 16.70
CA PRO A 106 4.61 -49.68 17.45
C PRO A 106 5.37 -50.89 16.90
N GLU A 107 6.45 -50.65 16.15
CA GLU A 107 7.44 -51.65 15.86
C GLU A 107 8.30 -51.88 17.11
N GLU A 108 8.48 -53.13 17.43
CA GLU A 108 9.00 -53.76 18.63
C GLU A 108 10.34 -53.25 19.11
N ALA A 109 10.46 -53.19 20.41
CA ALA A 109 11.63 -52.75 21.17
C ALA A 109 12.86 -53.59 20.93
N THR A 110 14.02 -52.91 20.82
CA THR A 110 15.31 -53.44 21.21
C THR A 110 16.04 -52.40 22.09
N PRO A 111 16.60 -52.79 23.22
CA PRO A 111 17.06 -51.88 24.24
C PRO A 111 18.54 -51.50 24.17
N ALA A 112 18.86 -50.40 24.75
CA ALA A 112 20.13 -49.85 25.23
C ALA A 112 20.80 -48.80 24.36
N SER A 113 20.94 -47.60 24.79
CA SER A 113 21.85 -47.13 25.80
C SER A 113 21.69 -45.60 26.01
N SER A 114 21.87 -45.24 27.25
CA SER A 114 21.91 -43.91 27.83
C SER A 114 22.79 -42.90 27.06
N ILE A 115 22.24 -41.71 26.76
CA ILE A 115 22.99 -40.45 26.85
C ILE A 115 21.98 -39.37 27.29
N GLU A 116 22.19 -38.85 28.46
CA GLU A 116 21.57 -37.65 28.99
C GLU A 116 21.91 -36.46 28.11
N GLY A 117 20.89 -35.72 27.77
CA GLY A 117 20.98 -34.47 27.02
C GLY A 117 19.66 -33.74 27.12
N THR A 118 19.45 -33.14 28.30
CA THR A 118 18.35 -32.23 28.61
C THR A 118 18.30 -31.10 27.58
N THR A 119 17.29 -31.09 26.72
CA THR A 119 16.80 -29.88 26.09
C THR A 119 15.28 -29.93 26.14
N ASP A 120 14.78 -29.42 27.27
CA ASP A 120 13.40 -29.00 27.42
C ASP A 120 13.09 -27.97 26.33
N SER A 121 12.57 -28.45 25.20
CA SER A 121 11.81 -27.59 24.30
C SER A 121 10.41 -27.49 24.86
N ALA A 122 10.31 -26.77 25.98
CA ALA A 122 9.04 -26.27 26.46
C ALA A 122 8.42 -25.45 25.34
N SER A 123 7.34 -25.95 24.76
CA SER A 123 6.41 -25.17 23.97
C SER A 123 5.88 -24.06 24.86
N VAL A 124 6.57 -22.91 24.83
CA VAL A 124 6.10 -21.70 25.49
C VAL A 124 4.82 -21.29 24.78
N GLU A 125 3.67 -21.57 25.43
CA GLU A 125 2.41 -20.94 25.06
C GLU A 125 2.63 -19.43 25.15
N PRO A 126 2.32 -18.65 24.09
CA PRO A 126 2.49 -17.21 24.12
C PRO A 126 1.57 -16.62 25.18
N THR A 127 2.15 -16.03 26.19
CA THR A 127 1.46 -15.26 27.23
C THR A 127 0.66 -14.14 26.57
N ASP A 128 -0.62 -14.03 26.86
CA ASP A 128 -1.48 -12.92 26.46
C ASP A 128 -0.89 -11.60 26.95
N GLY A 129 -0.15 -10.91 26.10
CA GLY A 129 0.54 -9.66 26.46
C GLY A 129 1.86 -9.43 25.70
N GLU A 130 2.35 -10.41 24.95
CA GLU A 130 3.58 -10.24 24.18
C GLU A 130 3.31 -9.34 22.97
N LEU A 131 4.05 -8.22 22.89
CA LEU A 131 3.99 -7.29 21.77
C LEU A 131 4.26 -8.04 20.45
N PRO A 132 3.54 -7.73 19.39
CA PRO A 132 3.75 -8.39 18.09
C PRO A 132 5.21 -8.24 17.66
N PRO A 133 5.80 -9.28 17.03
CA PRO A 133 7.20 -9.28 16.63
C PRO A 133 7.47 -8.11 15.69
N ARG A 134 8.57 -7.40 15.95
CA ARG A 134 8.96 -6.23 15.14
C ARG A 134 9.52 -6.69 13.81
N VAL A 135 8.94 -6.19 12.73
CA VAL A 135 9.46 -6.40 11.38
C VAL A 135 10.59 -5.39 11.13
N SER A 136 11.80 -5.88 10.85
CA SER A 136 12.95 -5.02 10.56
C SER A 136 13.02 -4.71 9.07
N TRP A 137 13.41 -3.48 8.72
CA TRP A 137 13.66 -3.06 7.33
C TRP A 137 14.75 -3.88 6.62
N THR A 138 15.64 -4.51 7.39
CA THR A 138 16.74 -5.33 6.90
C THR A 138 16.38 -6.81 6.75
N ASP A 139 15.13 -7.20 7.05
CA ASP A 139 14.69 -8.59 6.89
C ASP A 139 14.74 -9.00 5.42
N ARG A 140 15.51 -10.06 5.13
CA ARG A 140 15.70 -10.57 3.77
C ARG A 140 14.41 -10.99 3.08
N ARG A 141 13.37 -11.36 3.84
CA ARG A 141 12.06 -11.75 3.30
C ARG A 141 11.36 -10.56 2.63
N ILE A 142 11.52 -9.36 3.19
CA ILE A 142 10.82 -8.15 2.74
C ILE A 142 11.72 -7.17 2.00
N ALA A 143 13.04 -7.28 2.11
CA ALA A 143 14.00 -6.36 1.49
C ALA A 143 13.74 -6.06 -0.01
N PRO A 144 13.46 -7.05 -0.88
CA PRO A 144 13.19 -6.78 -2.29
C PRO A 144 11.89 -5.97 -2.50
N TRP A 145 10.89 -6.15 -1.63
CA TRP A 145 9.65 -5.39 -1.67
C TRP A 145 9.89 -3.95 -1.22
N ILE A 146 10.65 -3.76 -0.13
CA ILE A 146 11.02 -2.43 0.38
C ILE A 146 11.82 -1.63 -0.65
N ALA A 147 12.82 -2.26 -1.29
CA ALA A 147 13.59 -1.64 -2.36
C ALA A 147 12.70 -1.20 -3.54
N SER A 148 11.69 -2.01 -3.87
CA SER A 148 10.73 -1.69 -4.94
C SER A 148 9.81 -0.53 -4.54
N ILE A 149 9.36 -0.49 -3.28
CA ILE A 149 8.57 0.62 -2.72
C ILE A 149 9.38 1.91 -2.82
N PHE A 150 10.62 1.89 -2.31
CA PHE A 150 11.52 3.04 -2.38
C PHE A 150 11.68 3.54 -3.81
N GLY A 151 11.97 2.64 -4.77
CA GLY A 151 12.16 3.02 -6.17
C GLY A 151 10.92 3.66 -6.79
N ILE A 152 9.72 3.10 -6.60
CA ILE A 152 8.51 3.63 -7.21
C ILE A 152 8.05 4.95 -6.57
N TYR A 153 8.17 5.08 -5.24
CA TYR A 153 7.83 6.33 -4.56
C TYR A 153 8.82 7.43 -4.90
N PHE A 154 10.12 7.14 -4.93
CA PHE A 154 11.14 8.09 -5.35
C PHE A 154 10.87 8.59 -6.78
N ALA A 155 10.60 7.68 -7.72
CA ALA A 155 10.27 8.04 -9.10
C ALA A 155 9.02 8.93 -9.18
N ASN A 156 7.97 8.62 -8.43
CA ASN A 156 6.77 9.45 -8.38
C ASN A 156 7.06 10.81 -7.73
N GLY A 157 7.83 10.85 -6.65
CA GLY A 157 8.23 12.11 -5.99
C GLY A 157 8.99 13.03 -6.94
N VAL A 158 9.98 12.49 -7.65
CA VAL A 158 10.73 13.25 -8.67
C VAL A 158 9.79 13.79 -9.75
N VAL A 159 8.90 12.96 -10.30
CA VAL A 159 7.93 13.40 -11.30
C VAL A 159 7.05 14.53 -10.77
N GLN A 160 6.53 14.41 -9.55
CA GLN A 160 5.66 15.44 -8.98
C GLN A 160 6.37 16.76 -8.76
N ILE A 161 7.60 16.74 -8.24
CA ILE A 161 8.38 17.95 -7.95
C ILE A 161 8.84 18.62 -9.26
N THR A 162 9.26 17.85 -10.24
CA THR A 162 9.84 18.38 -11.48
C THR A 162 8.83 18.71 -12.56
N MET A 163 7.60 18.20 -12.46
CA MET A 163 6.60 18.31 -13.53
C MET A 163 6.32 19.76 -13.94
N GLY A 164 6.26 20.69 -12.98
CA GLY A 164 6.06 22.11 -13.28
C GLY A 164 7.16 22.70 -14.17
N PHE A 165 8.40 22.34 -13.90
CA PHE A 165 9.55 22.78 -14.72
C PHE A 165 9.54 22.13 -16.11
N VAL A 166 9.20 20.84 -16.19
CA VAL A 166 9.09 20.12 -17.46
C VAL A 166 8.01 20.74 -18.34
N VAL A 167 6.85 21.10 -17.76
CA VAL A 167 5.74 21.74 -18.49
C VAL A 167 6.14 23.13 -18.98
N GLN A 168 6.85 23.92 -18.17
CA GLN A 168 7.34 25.24 -18.59
C GLN A 168 8.35 25.13 -19.72
N ASP A 169 9.34 24.28 -19.58
CA ASP A 169 10.41 24.07 -20.56
C ASP A 169 9.87 23.55 -21.90
N ARG A 170 9.08 22.48 -21.87
CA ARG A 170 8.54 21.85 -23.10
C ARG A 170 7.40 22.62 -23.74
N GLY A 171 6.68 23.41 -22.96
CA GLY A 171 5.56 24.23 -23.45
C GLY A 171 5.96 25.66 -23.82
N GLY A 172 7.13 26.11 -23.44
CA GLY A 172 7.51 27.52 -23.56
C GLY A 172 6.54 28.44 -22.80
N LEU A 173 6.04 27.99 -21.65
CA LEU A 173 4.92 28.63 -20.95
C LEU A 173 5.40 29.53 -19.82
N GLU A 174 4.68 30.63 -19.63
CA GLU A 174 4.78 31.44 -18.43
C GLU A 174 4.36 30.61 -17.18
N PRO A 175 4.85 30.95 -15.97
CA PRO A 175 4.56 30.19 -14.75
C PRO A 175 3.07 29.99 -14.45
N ALA A 176 2.24 31.00 -14.67
CA ALA A 176 0.80 30.92 -14.32
C ALA A 176 0.03 29.89 -15.17
N PRO A 177 0.09 29.86 -16.52
CA PRO A 177 -0.54 28.80 -17.30
C PRO A 177 0.11 27.43 -17.09
N ALA A 178 1.41 27.36 -16.79
CA ALA A 178 2.10 26.11 -16.54
C ALA A 178 1.53 25.37 -15.32
N VAL A 179 1.11 26.08 -14.26
CA VAL A 179 0.48 25.46 -13.09
C VAL A 179 -0.77 24.66 -13.45
N SER A 180 -1.66 25.20 -14.27
CA SER A 180 -2.89 24.52 -14.69
C SER A 180 -2.59 23.28 -15.52
N ILE A 181 -1.64 23.36 -16.44
CA ILE A 181 -1.22 22.23 -17.28
C ILE A 181 -0.52 21.16 -16.42
N THR A 182 0.32 21.57 -15.47
CA THR A 182 0.93 20.64 -14.50
C THR A 182 -0.13 19.87 -13.71
N ALA A 183 -1.17 20.56 -13.26
CA ALA A 183 -2.27 19.89 -12.57
C ALA A 183 -2.97 18.84 -13.44
N LEU A 184 -3.16 19.14 -14.74
CA LEU A 184 -3.71 18.17 -15.71
C LEU A 184 -2.78 16.97 -15.92
N MET A 185 -1.47 17.17 -15.97
CA MET A 185 -0.49 16.07 -16.07
C MET A 185 -0.54 15.16 -14.83
N LEU A 186 -0.59 15.74 -13.64
CA LEU A 186 -0.70 14.97 -12.41
C LEU A 186 -2.07 14.26 -12.29
N LEU A 187 -3.13 14.89 -12.79
CA LEU A 187 -4.45 14.25 -12.89
C LEU A 187 -4.42 13.05 -13.85
N ALA A 188 -3.72 13.16 -14.99
CA ALA A 188 -3.53 12.04 -15.90
C ALA A 188 -2.78 10.88 -15.24
N ASN A 189 -1.74 11.17 -14.43
CA ASN A 189 -1.05 10.16 -13.63
C ASN A 189 -2.01 9.45 -12.67
N ALA A 190 -2.78 10.21 -11.89
CA ALA A 190 -3.75 9.66 -10.95
C ALA A 190 -4.82 8.82 -11.65
N ALA A 191 -5.32 9.27 -12.80
CA ALA A 191 -6.30 8.54 -13.61
C ALA A 191 -5.73 7.20 -14.11
N GLY A 192 -4.49 7.19 -14.60
CA GLY A 192 -3.78 5.97 -15.00
C GLY A 192 -3.65 4.97 -13.85
N ALA A 193 -3.25 5.43 -12.66
CA ALA A 193 -3.14 4.60 -11.47
C ALA A 193 -4.50 4.03 -11.04
N MET A 194 -5.52 4.86 -11.01
CA MET A 194 -6.87 4.46 -10.63
C MET A 194 -7.48 3.46 -11.61
N LEU A 195 -7.32 3.69 -12.91
CA LEU A 195 -7.75 2.76 -13.95
C LEU A 195 -7.14 1.38 -13.75
N MET A 196 -5.84 1.33 -13.48
CA MET A 196 -5.16 0.06 -13.21
C MET A 196 -5.66 -0.60 -11.95
N GLN A 197 -5.74 0.11 -10.84
CA GLN A 197 -6.07 -0.46 -9.53
C GLN A 197 -7.52 -0.92 -9.41
N LEU A 198 -8.47 -0.17 -9.95
CA LEU A 198 -9.89 -0.47 -9.81
C LEU A 198 -10.44 -1.38 -10.92
N ILE A 199 -9.87 -1.28 -12.11
CA ILE A 199 -10.44 -1.95 -13.28
C ILE A 199 -9.57 -3.09 -13.78
N VAL A 200 -8.29 -2.83 -14.01
CA VAL A 200 -7.42 -3.77 -14.73
C VAL A 200 -6.84 -4.83 -13.79
N VAL A 201 -6.21 -4.42 -12.70
CA VAL A 201 -5.55 -5.35 -11.76
C VAL A 201 -6.51 -6.41 -11.21
N PRO A 202 -7.76 -6.08 -10.79
CA PRO A 202 -8.70 -7.09 -10.31
C PRO A 202 -9.08 -8.15 -11.37
N ARG A 203 -9.01 -7.77 -12.68
CA ARG A 203 -9.33 -8.66 -13.79
C ARG A 203 -8.14 -9.48 -14.31
N LEU A 204 -6.92 -9.00 -14.10
CA LEU A 204 -5.71 -9.66 -14.60
C LEU A 204 -5.42 -11.01 -13.93
N GLY A 205 -5.80 -11.18 -12.66
CA GLY A 205 -5.49 -12.39 -11.89
C GLY A 205 -3.98 -12.66 -11.73
N TRP A 206 -3.14 -11.62 -11.86
CA TRP A 206 -1.69 -11.76 -11.73
C TRP A 206 -1.27 -11.74 -10.27
N GLY A 207 -0.27 -12.58 -9.94
CA GLY A 207 0.35 -12.57 -8.62
C GLY A 207 1.22 -11.33 -8.37
N PRO A 208 1.55 -11.04 -7.09
CA PRO A 208 2.25 -9.83 -6.68
C PRO A 208 3.57 -9.59 -7.40
N ARG A 209 4.37 -10.65 -7.58
CA ARG A 209 5.68 -10.57 -8.25
C ARG A 209 5.56 -10.16 -9.71
N ARG A 210 4.53 -10.68 -10.41
CA ARG A 210 4.31 -10.35 -11.83
C ARG A 210 3.83 -8.92 -11.98
N LEU A 211 2.91 -8.48 -11.13
CA LEU A 211 2.44 -7.09 -11.10
C LEU A 211 3.58 -6.12 -10.83
N LEU A 212 4.39 -6.42 -9.81
CA LEU A 212 5.52 -5.57 -9.44
C LEU A 212 6.53 -5.45 -10.60
N ARG A 213 6.94 -6.57 -11.19
CA ARG A 213 7.90 -6.56 -12.31
C ARG A 213 7.36 -5.77 -13.49
N ALA A 214 6.13 -6.03 -13.90
CA ALA A 214 5.50 -5.31 -15.00
C ALA A 214 5.36 -3.80 -14.71
N GLY A 215 4.93 -3.44 -13.49
CA GLY A 215 4.84 -2.05 -13.05
C GLY A 215 6.20 -1.34 -13.05
N MET A 216 7.24 -1.96 -12.47
CA MET A 216 8.59 -1.38 -12.45
C MET A 216 9.19 -1.22 -13.85
N THR A 217 9.01 -2.22 -14.72
CA THR A 217 9.47 -2.12 -16.11
C THR A 217 8.75 -1.00 -16.86
N LEU A 218 7.43 -0.91 -16.69
CA LEU A 218 6.64 0.17 -17.31
C LEU A 218 7.02 1.53 -16.74
N ALA A 219 7.31 1.64 -15.44
CA ALA A 219 7.78 2.88 -14.82
C ALA A 219 9.10 3.34 -15.44
N LEU A 220 10.05 2.42 -15.63
CA LEU A 220 11.33 2.73 -16.28
C LEU A 220 11.12 3.24 -17.72
N ILE A 221 10.27 2.58 -18.50
CA ILE A 221 9.93 3.00 -19.86
C ILE A 221 9.26 4.38 -19.84
N ALA A 222 8.27 4.57 -18.96
CA ALA A 222 7.53 5.83 -18.86
C ALA A 222 8.44 7.01 -18.47
N LEU A 223 9.37 6.80 -17.53
CA LEU A 223 10.36 7.81 -17.14
C LEU A 223 11.34 8.13 -18.29
N THR A 224 11.80 7.10 -19.00
CA THR A 224 12.66 7.30 -20.16
C THR A 224 11.92 8.10 -21.26
N CYS A 225 10.67 7.74 -21.53
CA CYS A 225 9.83 8.50 -22.47
C CYS A 225 9.58 9.94 -22.01
N LEU A 226 9.40 10.14 -20.69
CA LEU A 226 9.20 11.48 -20.12
C LEU A 226 10.46 12.37 -20.30
N THR A 227 11.64 11.83 -20.08
CA THR A 227 12.90 12.58 -20.28
C THR A 227 13.13 12.95 -21.74
N LEU A 228 12.72 12.09 -22.66
CA LEU A 228 12.85 12.28 -24.09
C LEU A 228 11.65 12.99 -24.74
N ALA A 229 10.60 13.30 -23.98
CA ALA A 229 9.35 13.86 -24.50
C ALA A 229 9.58 15.20 -25.24
N PRO A 230 9.27 15.31 -26.53
CA PRO A 230 9.50 16.54 -27.30
C PRO A 230 8.35 17.55 -27.17
N SER A 231 7.22 17.16 -26.62
CA SER A 231 6.00 17.97 -26.57
C SER A 231 5.17 17.70 -25.33
N LEU A 232 4.26 18.62 -24.99
CA LEU A 232 3.34 18.45 -23.86
C LEU A 232 2.45 17.20 -23.98
N TRP A 233 2.06 16.80 -25.20
CA TRP A 233 1.31 15.55 -25.40
C TRP A 233 2.14 14.31 -25.06
N ALA A 234 3.42 14.32 -25.41
CA ALA A 234 4.34 13.23 -25.04
C ALA A 234 4.57 13.20 -23.53
N VAL A 235 4.66 14.37 -22.89
CA VAL A 235 4.72 14.48 -21.41
C VAL A 235 3.44 13.89 -20.78
N ALA A 236 2.26 14.26 -21.29
CA ALA A 236 0.98 13.73 -20.80
C ALA A 236 0.89 12.21 -20.92
N ALA A 237 1.23 11.68 -22.08
CA ALA A 237 1.22 10.23 -22.34
C ALA A 237 2.19 9.49 -21.42
N SER A 238 3.41 10.01 -21.23
CA SER A 238 4.42 9.43 -20.34
C SER A 238 3.99 9.49 -18.88
N THR A 239 3.37 10.59 -18.47
CA THR A 239 2.85 10.77 -17.10
C THR A 239 1.67 9.84 -16.84
N PHE A 240 0.77 9.66 -17.78
CA PHE A 240 -0.31 8.69 -17.70
C PHE A 240 0.22 7.25 -17.62
N ALA A 241 1.22 6.91 -18.45
CA ALA A 241 1.89 5.60 -18.40
C ALA A 241 2.59 5.36 -17.04
N MET A 242 3.19 6.40 -16.44
CA MET A 242 3.75 6.33 -15.09
C MET A 242 2.68 6.04 -14.04
N GLY A 243 1.50 6.63 -14.19
CA GLY A 243 0.32 6.31 -13.36
C GLY A 243 -0.08 4.84 -13.49
N ILE A 244 -0.18 4.31 -14.70
CA ILE A 244 -0.44 2.89 -14.95
C ILE A 244 0.61 2.02 -14.25
N ALA A 245 1.89 2.36 -14.39
CA ALA A 245 3.00 1.65 -13.78
C ALA A 245 2.89 1.60 -12.24
N SER A 246 2.61 2.74 -11.62
CA SER A 246 2.39 2.86 -10.18
C SER A 246 1.15 2.08 -9.72
N GLY A 247 0.08 2.13 -10.52
CA GLY A 247 -1.16 1.40 -10.28
C GLY A 247 -0.99 -0.12 -10.31
N MET A 248 -0.02 -0.64 -11.08
CA MET A 248 0.37 -2.06 -11.06
C MET A 248 1.33 -2.37 -9.90
N ALA A 249 2.32 -1.54 -9.67
CA ALA A 249 3.36 -1.78 -8.67
C ALA A 249 2.79 -1.75 -7.25
N SER A 250 1.86 -0.84 -6.96
CA SER A 250 1.30 -0.63 -5.62
C SER A 250 0.65 -1.88 -5.01
N PRO A 251 -0.34 -2.54 -5.63
CA PRO A 251 -0.87 -3.79 -5.10
C PRO A 251 0.18 -4.92 -5.14
N GLY A 252 1.10 -4.88 -6.09
CA GLY A 252 2.18 -5.86 -6.21
C GLY A 252 3.08 -5.88 -4.97
N TYR A 253 3.66 -4.74 -4.60
CA TYR A 253 4.53 -4.70 -3.42
C TYR A 253 3.76 -4.85 -2.10
N SER A 254 2.55 -4.27 -1.99
CA SER A 254 1.76 -4.36 -0.75
C SER A 254 1.32 -5.80 -0.46
N ALA A 255 0.74 -6.48 -1.47
CA ALA A 255 0.35 -7.87 -1.32
C ALA A 255 1.58 -8.79 -1.15
N GLY A 256 2.64 -8.55 -1.91
CA GLY A 256 3.84 -9.37 -1.85
C GLY A 256 4.58 -9.27 -0.52
N ALA A 257 4.73 -8.08 0.04
CA ALA A 257 5.33 -7.87 1.35
C ALA A 257 4.46 -8.48 2.47
N SER A 258 3.14 -8.31 2.37
CA SER A 258 2.18 -8.90 3.32
C SER A 258 2.21 -10.44 3.30
N LEU A 259 2.34 -11.07 2.14
CA LEU A 259 2.46 -12.53 2.01
C LEU A 259 3.84 -13.08 2.45
N ALA A 260 4.85 -12.23 2.58
CA ALA A 260 6.20 -12.62 3.01
C ALA A 260 6.35 -12.71 4.53
N VAL A 261 5.37 -12.31 5.30
CA VAL A 261 5.39 -12.24 6.77
C VAL A 261 4.24 -13.04 7.38
N THR A 262 4.35 -13.33 8.67
CA THR A 262 3.32 -14.07 9.42
C THR A 262 2.11 -13.18 9.75
N GLU A 263 0.99 -13.79 10.15
CA GLU A 263 -0.21 -13.05 10.56
C GLU A 263 0.05 -12.06 11.70
N ARG A 264 0.91 -12.42 12.66
CA ARG A 264 1.30 -11.55 13.79
C ARG A 264 2.15 -10.34 13.37
N GLU A 265 2.82 -10.40 12.23
CA GLU A 265 3.70 -9.37 11.69
C GLU A 265 2.97 -8.40 10.73
N GLN A 266 1.67 -8.62 10.40
CA GLN A 266 0.94 -7.84 9.39
C GLN A 266 0.89 -6.34 9.71
N GLY A 267 0.65 -5.98 10.96
CA GLY A 267 0.69 -4.58 11.39
C GLY A 267 2.08 -3.95 11.23
N GLY A 268 3.12 -4.73 11.58
CA GLY A 268 4.52 -4.31 11.44
C GLY A 268 4.90 -4.04 9.99
N ILE A 269 4.61 -4.96 9.08
CA ILE A 269 4.92 -4.78 7.64
C ILE A 269 4.13 -3.63 7.02
N ALA A 270 2.85 -3.44 7.39
CA ALA A 270 2.07 -2.31 6.93
C ALA A 270 2.69 -0.98 7.38
N GLY A 271 3.18 -0.91 8.63
CA GLY A 271 3.94 0.23 9.14
C GLY A 271 5.23 0.49 8.36
N VAL A 272 6.02 -0.54 8.08
CA VAL A 272 7.26 -0.44 7.29
C VAL A 272 7.00 0.04 5.87
N ILE A 273 5.97 -0.48 5.20
CA ILE A 273 5.57 -0.04 3.85
C ILE A 273 5.26 1.46 3.84
N ASN A 274 4.42 1.91 4.77
CA ASN A 274 4.01 3.32 4.82
C ASN A 274 5.15 4.24 5.25
N ALA A 275 6.00 3.81 6.21
CA ALA A 275 7.18 4.56 6.61
C ALA A 275 8.19 4.69 5.46
N THR A 276 8.41 3.63 4.67
CA THR A 276 9.25 3.69 3.47
C THR A 276 8.71 4.70 2.46
N GLY A 277 7.39 4.69 2.22
CA GLY A 277 6.75 5.70 1.38
C GLY A 277 6.98 7.13 1.91
N ALA A 278 6.76 7.35 3.21
CA ALA A 278 6.90 8.67 3.83
C ALA A 278 8.34 9.23 3.79
N ILE A 279 9.36 8.37 3.91
CA ILE A 279 10.77 8.79 3.83
C ILE A 279 11.16 9.17 2.40
N THR A 280 10.47 8.62 1.42
CA THR A 280 10.80 8.81 0.00
C THR A 280 10.17 10.07 -0.61
N TRP A 281 9.18 10.63 0.04
CA TRP A 281 8.54 11.91 -0.30
C TRP A 281 9.26 13.08 0.34
#